data_bebcf031e500243fae8500a0e08be1e2
#
_entry.id   bebcf031e500243fae8500a0e08be1e2
#
_cell.length_a   1.000
_cell.length_b   1.000
_cell.length_c   1.000
_cell.angle_alpha   90.00
_cell.angle_beta   90.00
_cell.angle_gamma   90.00
#
_symmetry.space_group_name_H-M   'P 1'
#
loop_
_entity.id
_entity.type
_entity.pdbx_description
1 polymer ?
#
loop_
_entity_poly.entity_id
_entity_poly.type
_entity_poly.pdbx_seq_one_letter_code
_entity_poly.pdbx_strand_id
1 'polypeptide(L)'
;MIAAMSVVEELSGVRLFSGLSQRQLRQLARLAKERQFRPGVTVVEEGTMSGVCFFIVAEGEGSVSVDGEEVARIGPGDHFGELALISEAARTATVTAVTRLRCHVIAFWDFRKFARDNPDVAWKLLQHLADLLAGERERRARAALALG
;
A
#
# COMPACT_ATOMS: atom_id res chain seq x y z
N MET A 1 -26.57 -16.08 3.48
CA MET A 1 -25.16 -16.28 3.07
C MET A 1 -24.61 -14.97 2.50
N ILE A 2 -23.53 -14.48 3.07
CA ILE A 2 -22.89 -13.25 2.58
C ILE A 2 -21.92 -13.65 1.47
N ALA A 3 -22.13 -13.11 0.28
CA ALA A 3 -21.21 -13.35 -0.83
C ALA A 3 -19.87 -12.67 -0.52
N ALA A 4 -18.76 -13.35 -0.81
CA ALA A 4 -17.44 -12.75 -0.70
C ALA A 4 -17.32 -11.58 -1.69
N MET A 5 -16.64 -10.51 -1.27
CA MET A 5 -16.35 -9.39 -2.16
C MET A 5 -15.44 -9.85 -3.29
N SER A 6 -15.70 -9.37 -4.50
CA SER A 6 -14.81 -9.61 -5.63
C SER A 6 -13.53 -8.81 -5.47
N VAL A 7 -12.49 -9.20 -6.21
CA VAL A 7 -11.22 -8.45 -6.21
C VAL A 7 -11.46 -7.00 -6.66
N VAL A 8 -12.31 -6.80 -7.66
CA VAL A 8 -12.66 -5.46 -8.14
C VAL A 8 -13.31 -4.62 -7.04
N GLU A 9 -14.23 -5.18 -6.28
CA GLU A 9 -14.88 -4.48 -5.17
C GLU A 9 -13.88 -4.14 -4.07
N GLU A 10 -12.99 -5.05 -3.72
CA GLU A 10 -11.95 -4.82 -2.72
C GLU A 10 -10.98 -3.71 -3.17
N LEU A 11 -10.58 -3.71 -4.44
CA LEU A 11 -9.72 -2.65 -4.99
C LEU A 11 -10.44 -1.31 -5.05
N SER A 12 -11.73 -1.30 -5.34
CA SER A 12 -12.51 -0.05 -5.42
C SER A 12 -12.61 0.67 -4.07
N GLY A 13 -12.45 -0.06 -2.96
CA GLY A 13 -12.45 0.50 -1.62
C GLY A 13 -11.14 1.18 -1.25
N VAL A 14 -10.10 1.04 -2.05
CA VAL A 14 -8.79 1.65 -1.78
C VAL A 14 -8.82 3.10 -2.24
N ARG A 15 -8.48 4.00 -1.33
CA ARG A 15 -8.54 5.44 -1.58
C ARG A 15 -7.72 5.88 -2.81
N LEU A 16 -6.56 5.28 -2.98
CA LEU A 16 -5.68 5.55 -4.11
C LEU A 16 -6.35 5.26 -5.47
N PHE A 17 -7.28 4.32 -5.48
CA PHE A 17 -7.98 3.89 -6.69
C PHE A 17 -9.38 4.51 -6.85
N SER A 18 -9.71 5.48 -6.00
CA SER A 18 -10.98 6.18 -6.09
C SER A 18 -11.09 6.91 -7.45
N GLY A 19 -12.26 6.82 -8.06
CA GLY A 19 -12.48 7.45 -9.35
C GLY A 19 -12.02 6.65 -10.57
N LEU A 20 -11.43 5.48 -10.37
CA LEU A 20 -11.14 4.59 -11.49
C LEU A 20 -12.43 3.99 -12.06
N SER A 21 -12.49 3.84 -13.37
CA SER A 21 -13.61 3.18 -14.03
C SER A 21 -13.64 1.69 -13.72
N GLN A 22 -14.79 1.05 -13.93
CA GLN A 22 -14.89 -0.41 -13.78
C GLN A 22 -13.91 -1.14 -14.71
N ARG A 23 -13.68 -0.60 -15.90
CA ARG A 23 -12.70 -1.15 -16.84
C ARG A 23 -11.29 -1.11 -16.27
N GLN A 24 -10.89 0.04 -15.71
CA GLN A 24 -9.58 0.21 -15.10
C GLN A 24 -9.40 -0.69 -13.88
N LEU A 25 -10.41 -0.79 -13.03
CA LEU A 25 -10.38 -1.69 -11.87
C LEU A 25 -10.25 -3.15 -12.28
N ARG A 26 -10.92 -3.58 -13.36
CA ARG A 26 -10.78 -4.93 -13.87
C ARG A 26 -9.39 -5.21 -14.42
N GLN A 27 -8.78 -4.21 -15.09
CA GLN A 27 -7.40 -4.33 -15.56
C GLN A 27 -6.44 -4.51 -14.39
N LEU A 28 -6.61 -3.70 -13.35
CA LEU A 28 -5.81 -3.76 -12.15
C LEU A 28 -5.99 -5.09 -11.41
N ALA A 29 -7.21 -5.58 -11.33
CA ALA A 29 -7.53 -6.87 -10.70
C ALA A 29 -6.82 -8.04 -11.39
N ARG A 30 -6.65 -7.98 -12.70
CA ARG A 30 -5.94 -9.03 -13.45
C ARG A 30 -4.44 -9.03 -13.17
N LEU A 31 -3.88 -7.90 -12.77
CA LEU A 31 -2.45 -7.79 -12.42
C LEU A 31 -2.19 -8.20 -10.96
N ALA A 32 -3.19 -8.13 -10.13
CA ALA A 32 -3.06 -8.42 -8.70
C ALA A 32 -3.05 -9.92 -8.44
N LYS A 33 -2.15 -10.35 -7.56
CA LYS A 33 -2.07 -11.73 -7.07
C LYS A 33 -2.42 -11.75 -5.60
N GLU A 34 -3.22 -12.71 -5.18
CA GLU A 34 -3.56 -12.87 -3.77
C GLU A 34 -2.44 -13.56 -3.03
N ARG A 35 -2.08 -13.02 -1.87
CA ARG A 35 -1.13 -13.63 -0.94
C ARG A 35 -1.72 -13.61 0.46
N GLN A 36 -1.46 -14.69 1.20
CA GLN A 36 -1.89 -14.83 2.58
C GLN A 36 -0.68 -15.02 3.48
N PHE A 37 -0.73 -14.41 4.65
CA PHE A 37 0.35 -14.46 5.63
C PHE A 37 -0.23 -14.89 6.97
N ARG A 38 0.47 -15.82 7.64
CA ARG A 38 0.09 -16.28 8.98
C ARG A 38 0.38 -15.18 10.02
N PRO A 39 -0.35 -15.18 11.15
CA PRO A 39 -0.02 -14.27 12.24
C PRO A 39 1.46 -14.36 12.63
N GLY A 40 2.10 -13.21 12.85
CA GLY A 40 3.50 -13.12 13.23
C GLY A 40 4.49 -13.10 12.08
N VAL A 41 4.05 -13.35 10.84
CA VAL A 41 4.94 -13.32 9.68
C VAL A 41 5.29 -11.89 9.31
N THR A 42 6.58 -11.63 9.06
CA THR A 42 7.04 -10.35 8.51
C THR A 42 6.81 -10.35 7.00
N VAL A 43 5.96 -9.43 6.55
CA VAL A 43 5.59 -9.32 5.14
C VAL A 43 6.65 -8.54 4.36
N VAL A 44 7.04 -7.39 4.86
CA VAL A 44 8.15 -6.58 4.33
C VAL A 44 9.01 -6.14 5.50
N GLU A 45 10.32 -6.07 5.27
CA GLU A 45 11.28 -5.73 6.32
C GLU A 45 12.02 -4.44 5.98
N GLU A 46 12.09 -3.54 6.96
CA GLU A 46 12.80 -2.26 6.87
C GLU A 46 14.25 -2.48 6.45
N GLY A 47 14.71 -1.63 5.53
CA GLY A 47 16.09 -1.66 5.06
C GLY A 47 16.38 -2.72 3.99
N THR A 48 15.45 -3.61 3.67
CA THR A 48 15.67 -4.62 2.63
C THR A 48 15.31 -4.07 1.24
N MET A 49 16.01 -4.59 0.24
CA MET A 49 15.75 -4.30 -1.17
C MET A 49 14.91 -5.39 -1.83
N SER A 50 14.54 -6.41 -1.08
CA SER A 50 13.81 -7.55 -1.62
C SER A 50 12.36 -7.21 -1.91
N GLY A 51 11.93 -7.52 -3.12
CA GLY A 51 10.55 -7.37 -3.53
C GLY A 51 10.17 -5.93 -3.88
N VAL A 52 9.71 -5.75 -5.10
CA VAL A 52 9.24 -4.47 -5.63
C VAL A 52 7.73 -4.59 -5.86
N CYS A 53 7.01 -4.79 -4.75
CA CYS A 53 5.57 -5.02 -4.77
C CYS A 53 4.82 -4.01 -3.94
N PHE A 54 3.63 -3.70 -4.39
CA PHE A 54 2.63 -2.90 -3.71
C PHE A 54 1.57 -3.83 -3.12
N PHE A 55 1.24 -3.64 -1.86
CA PHE A 55 0.32 -4.50 -1.12
C PHE A 55 -0.94 -3.75 -0.76
N ILE A 56 -2.09 -4.39 -0.98
CA ILE A 56 -3.41 -3.87 -0.61
C ILE A 56 -4.04 -4.88 0.35
N VAL A 57 -4.39 -4.43 1.55
CA VAL A 57 -4.99 -5.31 2.55
C VAL A 57 -6.45 -5.56 2.22
N ALA A 58 -6.81 -6.82 2.05
CA ALA A 58 -8.18 -7.26 1.82
C ALA A 58 -8.84 -7.75 3.10
N GLU A 59 -8.10 -8.50 3.94
CA GLU A 59 -8.58 -9.01 5.22
C GLU A 59 -7.44 -9.06 6.24
N GLY A 60 -7.81 -8.90 7.49
CA GLY A 60 -6.87 -9.03 8.60
C GLY A 60 -6.25 -7.70 9.01
N GLU A 61 -5.28 -7.80 9.92
CA GLU A 61 -4.62 -6.64 10.52
C GLU A 61 -3.11 -6.83 10.50
N GLY A 62 -2.40 -5.75 10.18
CA GLY A 62 -0.95 -5.70 10.19
C GLY A 62 -0.43 -4.60 11.09
N SER A 63 0.79 -4.78 11.59
CA SER A 63 1.51 -3.79 12.38
C SER A 63 2.63 -3.20 11.52
N VAL A 64 2.71 -1.88 11.49
CA VAL A 64 3.79 -1.15 10.81
C VAL A 64 4.76 -0.64 11.86
N SER A 65 6.02 -1.00 11.74
CA SER A 65 7.06 -0.55 12.67
C SER A 65 8.24 0.09 11.95
N VAL A 66 8.87 1.04 12.64
CA VAL A 66 10.10 1.71 12.21
C VAL A 66 11.05 1.68 13.38
N ASP A 67 12.27 1.24 13.16
CA ASP A 67 13.31 1.10 14.21
C ASP A 67 12.80 0.28 15.41
N GLY A 68 12.01 -0.74 15.14
CA GLY A 68 11.49 -1.64 16.17
C GLY A 68 10.26 -1.14 16.92
N GLU A 69 9.80 0.08 16.66
CA GLU A 69 8.62 0.64 17.31
C GLU A 69 7.41 0.63 16.39
N GLU A 70 6.26 0.18 16.89
CA GLU A 70 5.02 0.22 16.15
C GLU A 70 4.57 1.67 15.98
N VAL A 71 4.40 2.09 14.73
CA VAL A 71 3.98 3.45 14.38
C VAL A 71 2.56 3.50 13.84
N ALA A 72 2.02 2.37 13.39
CA ALA A 72 0.66 2.32 12.84
C ALA A 72 0.13 0.89 12.79
N ARG A 73 -1.18 0.78 12.67
CA ARG A 73 -1.89 -0.45 12.35
C ARG A 73 -2.60 -0.29 11.02
N ILE A 74 -2.63 -1.36 10.23
CA ILE A 74 -3.30 -1.38 8.93
C ILE A 74 -4.34 -2.48 8.90
N GLY A 75 -5.42 -2.24 8.18
CA GLY A 75 -6.52 -3.17 8.00
C GLY A 75 -7.11 -3.10 6.61
N PRO A 76 -8.28 -3.71 6.38
CA PRO A 76 -8.90 -3.75 5.04
C PRO A 76 -9.04 -2.37 4.42
N GLY A 77 -8.65 -2.25 3.16
CA GLY A 77 -8.66 -1.01 2.41
C GLY A 77 -7.36 -0.21 2.50
N ASP A 78 -6.49 -0.52 3.44
CA ASP A 78 -5.17 0.11 3.56
C ASP A 78 -4.19 -0.53 2.58
N HIS A 79 -3.13 0.21 2.28
CA HIS A 79 -2.07 -0.26 1.39
C HIS A 79 -0.70 0.10 1.96
N PHE A 80 0.31 -0.59 1.49
CA PHE A 80 1.69 -0.30 1.86
C PHE A 80 2.63 -0.69 0.71
N GLY A 81 3.85 -0.13 0.74
CA GLY A 81 4.85 -0.39 -0.28
C GLY A 81 4.69 0.46 -1.52
N GLU A 82 3.91 1.54 -1.46
CA GLU A 82 3.65 2.42 -2.62
C GLU A 82 4.91 3.06 -3.18
N LEU A 83 5.93 3.29 -2.35
CA LEU A 83 7.21 3.85 -2.85
C LEU A 83 7.92 2.87 -3.78
N ALA A 84 7.70 1.58 -3.63
CA ALA A 84 8.25 0.57 -4.52
C ALA A 84 7.66 0.64 -5.94
N LEU A 85 6.51 1.30 -6.11
CA LEU A 85 5.89 1.47 -7.42
C LEU A 85 6.66 2.46 -8.30
N ILE A 86 7.41 3.36 -7.71
CA ILE A 86 8.12 4.43 -8.43
C ILE A 86 9.61 4.47 -8.15
N SER A 87 10.06 3.80 -7.12
CA SER A 87 11.46 3.81 -6.69
C SER A 87 11.87 2.43 -6.22
N GLU A 88 13.06 2.00 -6.60
CA GLU A 88 13.68 0.76 -6.12
C GLU A 88 14.39 0.96 -4.79
N ALA A 89 14.02 1.99 -4.03
CA ALA A 89 14.61 2.26 -2.74
C ALA A 89 14.28 1.17 -1.72
N ALA A 90 15.11 1.05 -0.69
CA ALA A 90 14.89 0.11 0.40
C ALA A 90 13.56 0.39 1.10
N ARG A 91 12.97 -0.66 1.68
CA ARG A 91 11.74 -0.54 2.47
C ARG A 91 11.94 0.41 3.65
N THR A 92 10.99 1.32 3.84
CA THR A 92 11.07 2.35 4.89
C THR A 92 10.49 1.90 6.21
N ALA A 93 9.78 0.77 6.23
CA ALA A 93 9.14 0.24 7.43
C ALA A 93 9.06 -1.28 7.35
N THR A 94 8.84 -1.89 8.50
CA THR A 94 8.56 -3.32 8.62
C THR A 94 7.06 -3.51 8.81
N VAL A 95 6.47 -4.41 8.04
CA VAL A 95 5.04 -4.77 8.20
C VAL A 95 4.96 -6.23 8.62
N THR A 96 4.29 -6.47 9.74
CA THR A 96 4.12 -7.80 10.32
C THR A 96 2.63 -8.10 10.44
N ALA A 97 2.22 -9.31 10.05
CA ALA A 97 0.84 -9.75 10.21
C ALA A 97 0.52 -9.93 11.69
N VAL A 98 -0.50 -9.24 12.19
CA VAL A 98 -1.00 -9.41 13.57
C VAL A 98 -1.98 -10.58 13.62
N THR A 99 -2.93 -10.57 12.70
CA THR A 99 -3.83 -11.68 12.44
C THR A 99 -3.43 -12.31 11.11
N ARG A 100 -4.16 -13.33 10.66
CA ARG A 100 -4.01 -13.82 9.28
C ARG A 100 -4.31 -12.65 8.34
N LEU A 101 -3.38 -12.37 7.45
CA LEU A 101 -3.44 -11.21 6.57
C LEU A 101 -3.60 -11.70 5.12
N ARG A 102 -4.64 -11.24 4.45
CA ARG A 102 -4.85 -11.51 3.03
C ARG A 102 -4.69 -10.21 2.25
N CYS A 103 -3.79 -10.22 1.28
CA CYS A 103 -3.45 -9.03 0.49
C CYS A 103 -3.57 -9.31 -0.99
N HIS A 104 -3.88 -8.26 -1.75
CA HIS A 104 -3.66 -8.23 -3.20
C HIS A 104 -2.29 -7.60 -3.43
N VAL A 105 -1.49 -8.24 -4.26
CA VAL A 105 -0.09 -7.84 -4.48
C VAL A 105 0.11 -7.52 -5.95
N ILE A 106 0.62 -6.34 -6.21
CA ILE A 106 0.88 -5.86 -7.58
C ILE A 106 2.38 -5.58 -7.71
N ALA A 107 3.01 -6.22 -8.69
CA ALA A 107 4.42 -5.99 -8.96
C ALA A 107 4.65 -4.60 -9.56
N PHE A 108 5.79 -4.01 -9.26
CA PHE A 108 6.18 -2.68 -9.75
C PHE A 108 6.05 -2.55 -11.27
N TRP A 109 6.60 -3.49 -12.02
CA TRP A 109 6.59 -3.42 -13.49
C TRP A 109 5.19 -3.54 -14.08
N ASP A 110 4.31 -4.31 -13.45
CA ASP A 110 2.91 -4.43 -13.86
C ASP A 110 2.15 -3.13 -13.59
N PHE A 111 2.35 -2.54 -12.43
CA PHE A 111 1.72 -1.27 -12.08
C PHE A 111 2.22 -0.15 -13.00
N ARG A 112 3.52 -0.13 -13.31
CA ARG A 112 4.12 0.86 -14.18
C ARG A 112 3.48 0.83 -15.58
N LYS A 113 3.28 -0.36 -16.13
CA LYS A 113 2.60 -0.53 -17.42
C LYS A 113 1.16 -0.04 -17.35
N PHE A 114 0.46 -0.41 -16.30
CA PHE A 114 -0.92 0.03 -16.07
C PHE A 114 -1.01 1.56 -15.99
N ALA A 115 -0.10 2.21 -15.27
CA ALA A 115 -0.06 3.65 -15.14
C ALA A 115 0.27 4.36 -16.47
N ARG A 116 1.11 3.76 -17.32
CA ARG A 116 1.36 4.29 -18.66
C ARG A 116 0.12 4.28 -19.52
N ASP A 117 -0.66 3.21 -19.45
CA ASP A 117 -1.89 3.06 -20.22
C ASP A 117 -3.06 3.87 -19.62
N ASN A 118 -2.93 4.28 -18.37
CA ASN A 118 -3.94 5.03 -17.62
C ASN A 118 -3.29 6.21 -16.90
N PRO A 119 -2.95 7.30 -17.63
CA PRO A 119 -2.21 8.44 -17.04
C PRO A 119 -2.90 9.12 -15.85
N ASP A 120 -4.22 9.05 -15.76
CA ASP A 120 -4.99 9.56 -14.63
C ASP A 120 -4.62 8.84 -13.32
N VAL A 121 -4.29 7.55 -13.38
CA VAL A 121 -3.81 6.78 -12.23
C VAL A 121 -2.46 7.30 -11.76
N ALA A 122 -1.55 7.54 -12.70
CA ALA A 122 -0.23 8.09 -12.38
C ALA A 122 -0.36 9.46 -11.71
N TRP A 123 -1.26 10.30 -12.19
CA TRP A 123 -1.52 11.61 -11.60
C TRP A 123 -2.04 11.51 -10.17
N LYS A 124 -2.98 10.59 -9.92
CA LYS A 124 -3.51 10.34 -8.57
C LYS A 124 -2.44 9.85 -7.62
N LEU A 125 -1.55 8.99 -8.08
CA LEU A 125 -0.43 8.52 -7.27
C LEU A 125 0.48 9.68 -6.90
N LEU A 126 0.77 10.59 -7.83
CA LEU A 126 1.56 11.78 -7.57
C LEU A 126 0.90 12.65 -6.50
N GLN A 127 -0.41 12.86 -6.58
CA GLN A 127 -1.15 13.63 -5.58
C GLN A 127 -1.07 12.98 -4.20
N HIS A 128 -1.24 11.67 -4.14
CA HIS A 128 -1.13 10.90 -2.89
C HIS A 128 0.26 11.06 -2.26
N LEU A 129 1.30 10.92 -3.05
CA LEU A 129 2.67 11.06 -2.57
C LEU A 129 2.98 12.49 -2.12
N ALA A 130 2.44 13.49 -2.83
CA ALA A 130 2.57 14.89 -2.42
C ALA A 130 1.91 15.14 -1.06
N ASP A 131 0.73 14.56 -0.83
CA ASP A 131 0.02 14.67 0.44
C ASP A 131 0.80 14.01 1.58
N LEU A 132 1.39 12.85 1.34
CA LEU A 132 2.25 12.17 2.31
C LEU A 132 3.46 13.04 2.67
N LEU A 133 4.08 13.65 1.67
CA LEU A 133 5.24 14.52 1.88
C LEU A 133 4.87 15.78 2.68
N ALA A 134 3.74 16.39 2.37
CA ALA A 134 3.23 17.56 3.10
C ALA A 134 2.95 17.20 4.56
N GLY A 135 2.33 16.06 4.82
CA GLY A 135 2.08 15.56 6.17
C GLY A 135 3.36 15.34 6.96
N GLU A 136 4.41 14.81 6.32
CA GLU A 136 5.72 14.61 6.95
C GLU A 136 6.36 15.95 7.32
N ARG A 137 6.30 16.93 6.44
CA ARG A 137 6.83 18.28 6.72
C ARG A 137 6.12 18.94 7.90
N GLU A 138 4.80 18.80 7.96
CA GLU A 138 4.01 19.33 9.08
C GLU A 138 4.40 18.69 10.41
N ARG A 139 4.58 17.36 10.42
CA ARG A 139 5.02 16.63 11.61
C ARG A 139 6.39 17.10 12.09
N ARG A 140 7.33 17.31 11.17
CA ARG A 140 8.66 17.83 11.48
C ARG A 140 8.62 19.23 12.04
N ALA A 141 7.79 20.08 11.47
CA ALA A 141 7.62 21.46 11.94
C ALA A 141 7.05 21.50 13.36
N ARG A 142 6.03 20.67 13.65
CA ARG A 142 5.45 20.56 14.99
C ARG A 142 6.45 20.05 16.01
N ALA A 143 7.24 19.05 15.64
CA ALA A 143 8.29 18.48 16.50
C ALA A 143 9.34 19.55 16.83
N ALA A 144 9.76 20.35 15.84
CA ALA A 144 10.71 21.44 16.04
C ALA A 144 10.16 22.51 16.98
N LEU A 145 8.89 22.87 16.85
CA LEU A 145 8.23 23.82 17.73
C LEU A 145 8.11 23.32 19.16
N ALA A 146 7.86 22.02 19.34
CA ALA A 146 7.75 21.40 20.66
C ALA A 146 9.09 21.35 21.40
N LEU A 147 10.22 21.36 20.68
CA LEU A 147 11.56 21.34 21.25
C LEU A 147 12.12 22.74 21.52
N GLY A 148 11.47 23.74 20.95
CA GLY A 148 11.91 25.15 21.05
C GLY A 148 11.59 25.85 22.38
#